data_15fb27a52e2730cb91561d1b4533fddf
#
_entry.id   15fb27a52e2730cb91561d1b4533fddf
#
_cell.length_a   1.000
_cell.length_b   1.000
_cell.length_c   1.000
_cell.angle_alpha   90.00
_cell.angle_beta   90.00
_cell.angle_gamma   90.00
#
_symmetry.space_group_name_H-M   'P 1'
#
loop_
_entity.id
_entity.type
_entity.pdbx_description
1 polymer ?
#
loop_
_entity_poly.entity_id
_entity_poly.type
_entity_poly.pdbx_seq_one_letter_code
_entity_poly.pdbx_strand_id
1 'polypeptide(L)'
;MTLAFDLVIVGGGIHGVGVAQRAAATGHRVLLLEKTAIAAGTSSRSSKLIHGGLRYLESGQFHLVRESLLERTLMLRNAPDLVHLVPFYIPVYRTTRRRPWALRIGLSLYAVLGGFGPGTS
;
A
#
# COMPACT_ATOMS: atom_id res chain seq x y z
N MET A 1 37.83 -15.55 -6.88
CA MET A 1 37.19 -14.51 -6.08
C MET A 1 35.92 -15.11 -5.49
N THR A 2 35.83 -15.28 -4.18
CA THR A 2 34.63 -15.82 -3.53
C THR A 2 33.65 -14.68 -3.31
N LEU A 3 32.50 -14.73 -3.97
CA LEU A 3 31.42 -13.77 -3.70
C LEU A 3 30.75 -14.19 -2.38
N ALA A 4 30.87 -13.36 -1.37
CA ALA A 4 30.23 -13.56 -0.08
C ALA A 4 29.06 -12.58 0.07
N PHE A 5 27.89 -13.07 0.45
CA PHE A 5 26.69 -12.31 0.73
C PHE A 5 26.32 -12.44 2.20
N ASP A 6 25.83 -11.38 2.78
CA ASP A 6 25.36 -11.36 4.17
C ASP A 6 23.90 -11.84 4.24
N LEU A 7 23.13 -11.66 3.16
CA LEU A 7 21.73 -12.03 3.05
C LEU A 7 21.42 -12.57 1.65
N VAL A 8 20.71 -13.68 1.59
CA VAL A 8 20.14 -14.25 0.36
C VAL A 8 18.61 -14.22 0.47
N ILE A 9 17.97 -13.59 -0.52
CA ILE A 9 16.52 -13.46 -0.59
C ILE A 9 16.01 -14.25 -1.79
N VAL A 10 15.03 -15.10 -1.57
CA VAL A 10 14.41 -15.91 -2.62
C VAL A 10 13.03 -15.36 -2.92
N GLY A 11 12.86 -14.86 -4.15
CA GLY A 11 11.62 -14.25 -4.64
C GLY A 11 11.71 -12.73 -4.77
N GLY A 12 11.51 -12.24 -6.00
CA GLY A 12 11.54 -10.81 -6.38
C GLY A 12 10.17 -10.13 -6.39
N GLY A 13 9.22 -10.57 -5.56
CA GLY A 13 7.96 -9.86 -5.35
C GLY A 13 8.15 -8.64 -4.44
N ILE A 14 7.07 -7.91 -4.13
CA ILE A 14 7.13 -6.67 -3.34
C ILE A 14 7.84 -6.84 -1.99
N HIS A 15 7.62 -7.95 -1.29
CA HIS A 15 8.27 -8.23 -0.01
C HIS A 15 9.76 -8.49 -0.19
N GLY A 16 10.16 -9.34 -1.14
CA GLY A 16 11.56 -9.65 -1.37
C GLY A 16 12.37 -8.44 -1.80
N VAL A 17 11.82 -7.62 -2.70
CA VAL A 17 12.45 -6.36 -3.13
C VAL A 17 12.54 -5.37 -1.97
N GLY A 18 11.50 -5.23 -1.15
CA GLY A 18 11.50 -4.35 0.02
C GLY A 18 12.56 -4.75 1.06
N VAL A 19 12.67 -6.06 1.35
CA VAL A 19 13.71 -6.57 2.25
C VAL A 19 15.11 -6.36 1.67
N ALA A 20 15.28 -6.62 0.36
CA ALA A 20 16.55 -6.41 -0.32
C ALA A 20 16.99 -4.94 -0.26
N GLN A 21 16.08 -4.03 -0.59
CA GLN A 21 16.33 -2.60 -0.56
C GLN A 21 16.70 -2.12 0.86
N ARG A 22 15.95 -2.56 1.87
CA ARG A 22 16.22 -2.16 3.26
C ARG A 22 17.56 -2.69 3.77
N ALA A 23 17.86 -3.96 3.50
CA ALA A 23 19.13 -4.58 3.91
C ALA A 23 20.33 -3.90 3.21
N ALA A 24 20.22 -3.64 1.89
CA ALA A 24 21.27 -2.94 1.16
C ALA A 24 21.48 -1.52 1.68
N ALA A 25 20.40 -0.80 2.00
CA ALA A 25 20.48 0.55 2.58
C ALA A 25 21.13 0.59 3.96
N THR A 26 21.18 -0.54 4.67
CA THR A 26 21.89 -0.70 5.95
C THR A 26 23.30 -1.28 5.81
N GLY A 27 23.81 -1.36 4.58
CA GLY A 27 25.20 -1.76 4.29
C GLY A 27 25.42 -3.26 4.14
N HIS A 28 24.38 -4.09 4.10
CA HIS A 28 24.53 -5.53 3.89
C HIS A 28 24.71 -5.87 2.40
N ARG A 29 25.52 -6.86 2.12
CA ARG A 29 25.65 -7.43 0.78
C ARG A 29 24.51 -8.38 0.54
N VAL A 30 23.61 -8.05 -0.38
CA VAL A 30 22.35 -8.78 -0.61
C VAL A 30 22.41 -9.49 -1.95
N LEU A 31 21.99 -10.76 -1.98
CA LEU A 31 21.69 -11.50 -3.20
C LEU A 31 20.18 -11.74 -3.27
N LEU A 32 19.54 -11.23 -4.31
CA LEU A 32 18.13 -11.49 -4.63
C LEU A 32 18.06 -12.51 -5.78
N LEU A 33 17.41 -13.61 -5.53
CA LEU A 33 17.15 -14.67 -6.52
C LEU A 33 15.68 -14.66 -6.94
N GLU A 34 15.43 -14.48 -8.22
CA GLU A 34 14.08 -14.53 -8.81
C GLU A 34 14.09 -15.44 -10.02
N LYS A 35 13.11 -16.35 -10.10
CA LYS A 35 13.07 -17.39 -11.15
C LYS A 35 12.59 -16.89 -12.51
N THR A 36 11.86 -15.77 -12.56
CA THR A 36 11.22 -15.27 -13.79
C THR A 36 11.61 -13.84 -14.09
N ALA A 37 11.05 -12.90 -13.33
CA ALA A 37 11.35 -11.48 -13.39
C ALA A 37 10.84 -10.79 -12.11
N ILE A 38 11.41 -9.64 -11.77
CA ILE A 38 10.98 -8.84 -10.64
C ILE A 38 9.49 -8.51 -10.78
N ALA A 39 8.74 -8.74 -9.71
CA ALA A 39 7.30 -8.52 -9.61
C ALA A 39 6.42 -9.37 -10.55
N ALA A 40 6.92 -10.36 -11.27
CA ALA A 40 6.18 -11.15 -12.25
C ALA A 40 5.00 -11.97 -11.67
N GLY A 41 5.01 -12.25 -10.37
CA GLY A 41 3.97 -12.99 -9.65
C GLY A 41 2.79 -12.12 -9.22
N THR A 42 2.35 -12.31 -7.99
CA THR A 42 1.21 -11.64 -7.37
C THR A 42 1.31 -10.11 -7.40
N SER A 43 2.52 -9.56 -7.27
CA SER A 43 2.76 -8.11 -7.30
C SER A 43 2.28 -7.44 -8.59
N SER A 44 2.40 -8.10 -9.74
CA SER A 44 1.87 -7.60 -11.02
C SER A 44 0.42 -7.96 -11.29
N ARG A 45 -0.12 -8.95 -10.57
CA ARG A 45 -1.49 -9.48 -10.79
C ARG A 45 -2.49 -9.01 -9.73
N SER A 46 -2.11 -8.05 -8.90
CA SER A 46 -3.00 -7.38 -7.95
C SER A 46 -3.79 -6.27 -8.65
N SER A 47 -4.79 -5.69 -7.97
CA SER A 47 -5.51 -4.50 -8.46
C SER A 47 -4.62 -3.27 -8.56
N LYS A 48 -3.43 -3.29 -8.00
CA LYS A 48 -2.47 -2.16 -7.90
C LYS A 48 -3.05 -0.92 -7.21
N LEU A 49 -4.16 -1.08 -6.51
CA LEU A 49 -4.77 -0.02 -5.72
C LEU A 49 -4.10 0.05 -4.34
N ILE A 50 -3.55 1.21 -4.04
CA ILE A 50 -3.03 1.54 -2.70
C ILE A 50 -4.18 2.21 -1.95
N HIS A 51 -4.74 1.53 -0.98
CA HIS A 51 -5.90 2.01 -0.24
C HIS A 51 -5.67 1.92 1.27
N GLY A 52 -6.26 2.85 2.02
CA GLY A 52 -6.13 2.91 3.47
C GLY A 52 -7.06 1.98 4.25
N GLY A 53 -7.64 0.98 3.58
CA GLY A 53 -8.43 -0.05 4.24
C GLY A 53 -9.70 0.46 4.93
N LEU A 54 -10.61 1.11 4.20
CA LEU A 54 -11.94 1.53 4.70
C LEU A 54 -12.66 0.43 5.51
N ARG A 55 -12.38 -0.84 5.20
CA ARG A 55 -12.92 -1.99 5.92
C ARG A 55 -12.43 -2.05 7.37
N TYR A 56 -11.23 -1.56 7.66
CA TYR A 56 -10.68 -1.53 9.02
C TYR A 56 -11.36 -0.47 9.90
N LEU A 57 -11.93 0.58 9.31
CA LEU A 57 -12.78 1.52 10.03
C LEU A 57 -13.99 0.84 10.66
N GLU A 58 -14.60 -0.11 9.98
CA GLU A 58 -15.77 -0.85 10.45
C GLU A 58 -15.46 -1.78 11.59
N SER A 59 -14.24 -2.29 11.64
CA SER A 59 -13.74 -3.14 12.74
C SER A 59 -13.07 -2.34 13.86
N GLY A 60 -13.13 -0.99 13.82
CA GLY A 60 -12.56 -0.12 14.84
C GLY A 60 -11.03 -0.06 14.87
N GLN A 61 -10.37 -0.54 13.83
CA GLN A 61 -8.90 -0.60 13.76
C GLN A 61 -8.32 0.72 13.22
N PHE A 62 -8.57 1.82 13.91
CA PHE A 62 -8.18 3.17 13.49
C PHE A 62 -6.67 3.34 13.33
N HIS A 63 -5.88 2.64 14.12
CA HIS A 63 -4.42 2.65 14.02
C HIS A 63 -3.96 2.16 12.64
N LEU A 64 -4.48 1.02 12.16
CA LEU A 64 -4.13 0.46 10.86
C LEU A 64 -4.58 1.38 9.70
N VAL A 65 -5.72 2.04 9.85
CA VAL A 65 -6.18 3.03 8.85
C VAL A 65 -5.20 4.19 8.77
N ARG A 66 -4.81 4.75 9.93
CA ARG A 66 -3.87 5.88 9.98
C ARG A 66 -2.51 5.50 9.39
N GLU A 67 -1.97 4.37 9.76
CA GLU A 67 -0.71 3.85 9.23
C GLU A 67 -0.76 3.69 7.70
N SER A 68 -1.81 3.02 7.19
CA SER A 68 -2.00 2.85 5.74
C SER A 68 -2.12 4.18 4.98
N LEU A 69 -2.74 5.20 5.58
CA LEU A 69 -2.86 6.52 4.98
C LEU A 69 -1.53 7.28 4.97
N LEU A 70 -0.71 7.14 6.01
CA LEU A 70 0.64 7.68 6.05
C LEU A 70 1.53 7.04 4.98
N GLU A 71 1.51 5.72 4.87
CA GLU A 71 2.26 4.98 3.85
C GLU A 71 1.83 5.38 2.44
N ARG A 72 0.52 5.55 2.19
CA ARG A 72 0.03 6.06 0.91
C ARG A 72 0.59 7.44 0.60
N THR A 73 0.63 8.33 1.57
CA THR A 73 1.16 9.69 1.38
C THR A 73 2.66 9.66 1.07
N LEU A 74 3.42 8.79 1.72
CA LEU A 74 4.83 8.57 1.43
C LEU A 74 5.04 8.04 0.00
N MET A 75 4.22 7.11 -0.45
CA MET A 75 4.31 6.58 -1.81
C MET A 75 4.01 7.64 -2.86
N LEU A 76 3.00 8.50 -2.65
CA LEU A 76 2.70 9.63 -3.54
C LEU A 76 3.87 10.62 -3.65
N ARG A 77 4.63 10.81 -2.55
CA ARG A 77 5.81 11.69 -2.53
C ARG A 77 7.04 11.05 -3.15
N ASN A 78 7.26 9.77 -2.84
CA ASN A 78 8.49 9.07 -3.23
C ASN A 78 8.46 8.55 -4.67
N ALA A 79 7.27 8.32 -5.23
CA ALA A 79 7.09 7.78 -6.57
C ALA A 79 5.95 8.50 -7.33
N PRO A 80 6.03 9.83 -7.53
CA PRO A 80 4.95 10.62 -8.13
C PRO A 80 4.64 10.21 -9.57
N ASP A 81 5.61 9.66 -10.29
CA ASP A 81 5.43 9.18 -11.66
C ASP A 81 4.76 7.81 -11.75
N LEU A 82 4.70 7.07 -10.65
CA LEU A 82 4.16 5.71 -10.59
C LEU A 82 2.86 5.60 -9.79
N VAL A 83 2.64 6.52 -8.86
CA VAL A 83 1.50 6.50 -7.94
C VAL A 83 0.66 7.74 -8.15
N HIS A 84 -0.58 7.54 -8.61
CA HIS A 84 -1.52 8.61 -8.89
C HIS A 84 -2.81 8.45 -8.10
N LEU A 85 -3.47 9.56 -7.82
CA LEU A 85 -4.81 9.56 -7.25
C LEU A 85 -5.83 9.15 -8.33
N VAL A 86 -6.68 8.19 -8.00
CA VAL A 86 -7.74 7.71 -8.91
C VAL A 86 -9.09 8.02 -8.27
N PRO A 87 -10.02 8.69 -8.98
CA PRO A 87 -11.37 8.90 -8.49
C PRO A 87 -12.11 7.57 -8.35
N PHE A 88 -12.73 7.37 -7.19
CA PHE A 88 -13.44 6.15 -6.87
C PHE A 88 -14.92 6.42 -6.70
N TYR A 89 -15.77 5.85 -7.56
CA TYR A 89 -17.22 5.98 -7.50
C TYR A 89 -17.83 4.78 -6.78
N ILE A 90 -18.51 5.03 -5.70
CA ILE A 90 -19.21 3.99 -4.93
C ILE A 90 -20.71 4.07 -5.26
N PRO A 91 -21.26 3.11 -6.02
CA PRO A 91 -22.68 3.10 -6.30
C PRO A 91 -23.46 2.72 -5.04
N VAL A 92 -24.45 3.53 -4.69
CA VAL A 92 -25.34 3.28 -3.55
C VAL A 92 -26.75 3.03 -4.08
N TYR A 93 -27.21 1.81 -3.98
CA TYR A 93 -28.56 1.42 -4.37
C TYR A 93 -29.51 1.45 -3.18
N ARG A 94 -30.84 1.51 -3.43
CA ARG A 94 -31.87 1.45 -2.37
C ARG A 94 -31.81 0.17 -1.55
N THR A 95 -31.31 -0.90 -2.13
CA THR A 95 -31.10 -2.22 -1.51
C THR A 95 -29.75 -2.35 -0.80
N THR A 96 -28.87 -1.34 -0.91
CA THR A 96 -27.57 -1.40 -0.27
C THR A 96 -27.73 -1.38 1.25
N ARG A 97 -27.08 -2.33 1.91
CA ARG A 97 -27.15 -2.52 3.37
C ARG A 97 -26.70 -1.29 4.17
N ARG A 98 -25.89 -0.42 3.55
CA ARG A 98 -25.35 0.79 4.17
C ARG A 98 -26.06 2.02 3.66
N ARG A 99 -26.54 2.83 4.57
CA ARG A 99 -27.19 4.10 4.24
C ARG A 99 -26.16 5.14 3.78
N PRO A 100 -26.50 6.04 2.84
CA PRO A 100 -25.57 7.06 2.33
C PRO A 100 -24.91 7.93 3.42
N TRP A 101 -25.66 8.25 4.48
CA TRP A 101 -25.12 9.05 5.59
C TRP A 101 -24.02 8.30 6.38
N ALA A 102 -24.14 6.98 6.54
CA ALA A 102 -23.13 6.18 7.23
C ALA A 102 -21.83 6.11 6.42
N LEU A 103 -21.93 6.04 5.08
CA LEU A 103 -20.77 6.14 4.19
C LEU A 103 -20.11 7.52 4.31
N ARG A 104 -20.90 8.60 4.34
CA ARG A 104 -20.36 9.96 4.52
C ARG A 104 -19.59 10.11 5.82
N ILE A 105 -20.13 9.64 6.94
CA ILE A 105 -19.45 9.68 8.24
C ILE A 105 -18.15 8.88 8.17
N GLY A 106 -18.18 7.67 7.61
CA GLY A 106 -16.99 6.83 7.46
C GLY A 106 -15.91 7.51 6.61
N LEU A 107 -16.28 8.13 5.49
CA LEU A 107 -15.35 8.86 4.63
C LEU A 107 -14.81 10.13 5.30
N SER A 108 -15.63 10.86 6.05
CA SER A 108 -15.18 12.02 6.82
C SER A 108 -14.16 11.63 7.90
N LEU A 109 -14.45 10.56 8.65
CA LEU A 109 -13.50 10.02 9.63
C LEU A 109 -12.20 9.57 8.98
N TYR A 110 -12.31 8.93 7.81
CA TYR A 110 -11.16 8.52 7.02
C TYR A 110 -10.29 9.72 6.59
N ALA A 111 -10.92 10.82 6.16
CA ALA A 111 -10.23 12.05 5.81
C ALA A 111 -9.50 12.67 7.00
N VAL A 112 -10.16 12.73 8.16
CA VAL A 112 -9.57 13.22 9.41
C VAL A 112 -8.36 12.39 9.83
N LEU A 113 -8.47 11.06 9.79
CA LEU A 113 -7.37 10.15 10.11
C LEU A 113 -6.18 10.28 9.15
N GLY A 114 -6.45 10.65 7.89
CA GLY A 114 -5.42 10.93 6.88
C GLY A 114 -4.75 12.30 7.00
N GLY A 115 -5.17 13.15 7.96
CA GLY A 115 -4.59 14.46 8.20
C GLY A 115 -4.81 15.46 7.05
N PHE A 116 -5.94 15.37 6.33
CA PHE A 116 -6.26 16.23 5.19
C PHE A 116 -5.16 16.29 4.10
N GLY A 117 -4.38 15.23 3.97
CA GLY A 117 -3.37 15.10 2.92
C GLY A 117 -3.98 14.99 1.52
N PRO A 118 -3.16 15.09 0.45
CA PRO A 118 -3.64 14.95 -0.92
C PRO A 118 -4.44 13.66 -1.11
N GLY A 119 -5.68 13.78 -1.62
CA GLY A 119 -6.60 12.65 -1.84
C GLY A 119 -7.51 12.29 -0.68
N THR A 120 -7.68 13.15 0.32
CA THR A 120 -8.67 13.02 1.40
C THR A 120 -9.94 13.85 1.17
N SER A 121 -10.01 14.62 0.09
CA SER A 121 -11.18 15.41 -0.32
C SER A 121 -12.08 14.63 -1.28
#